data_17123ed11e443761ade3dd892189b3bc
#
_entry.id   17123ed11e443761ade3dd892189b3bc
#
_cell.length_a   1.000
_cell.length_b   1.000
_cell.length_c   1.000
_cell.angle_alpha   90.00
_cell.angle_beta   90.00
_cell.angle_gamma   90.00
#
_symmetry.space_group_name_H-M   'P 1'
#
loop_
_entity.id
_entity.type
_entity.pdbx_description
1 polymer ?
#
loop_
_entity_poly.entity_id
_entity_poly.type
_entity_poly.pdbx_seq_one_letter_code
_entity_poly.pdbx_strand_id
1 'polypeptide(L)'
;LQEMIKLCSVDTSDDAVEKLKEFSERFPKAALSYSLLGIIKSKRRVFEDAIKNLKKALLLLPTEEAAQTCLLAIYKELSRKNDALDISEQCVIINPSNSNYWDVFCSHVKSVNYDKYEEKSATRLVKILEKDNVSRPAHLLGPIITLLQKNIELLTILKLQTQIELDINFEKVVSVLTKIPLFAKIIERCPIPHLAFEQLLQRLRKAFLTIADLEKPNDTTLKLQCALALHCFTNEYIYGEDEAETSRIVALEKYIVETLANKSTFPARHIACLASYRPLVNYRWAKDLIIPESMKEIFSRQVYQIQYEHTLIGSIQSLSKITENTSVSVKKQYEENPYPRWVSVGMVQPLMTIQEVTVAAGLRTQPLSYNTNKPNILIAGCGTGQHSLEAAARYNNSHIIGIDLSLSSLSFALRRTKELGIDNIEYLHGDILNIGNLGKEFDVVEAMGVLHHMKVPKMGWRILKDCLKPGGLMRIGLYSTMARQDLLKIKEELGDLSLPITHQKICDYRKKITTSKDPNIQRGTRYSDFYATSELRDLLFHVQEHTFTLPQVKGLLEELNLTFCGFESVDESTREKLVNGKSNLNNLYSLDSWHEFEMSNPDYFTGMYSFWVQKTL
;
A
#
# COMPACT_ATOMS: atom_id res chain seq x y z
N LEU A 1 -42.20 -16.56 -12.59
CA LEU A 1 -40.80 -16.15 -12.35
C LEU A 1 -40.33 -16.52 -10.94
N GLN A 2 -41.08 -16.16 -9.89
CA GLN A 2 -40.74 -16.51 -8.49
C GLN A 2 -40.72 -18.03 -8.25
N GLU A 3 -41.63 -18.79 -8.85
CA GLU A 3 -41.59 -20.26 -8.83
C GLU A 3 -40.36 -20.85 -9.53
N MET A 4 -39.94 -20.24 -10.65
CA MET A 4 -38.76 -20.66 -11.39
C MET A 4 -37.46 -20.33 -10.63
N ILE A 5 -37.39 -19.19 -9.96
CA ILE A 5 -36.25 -18.86 -9.09
C ILE A 5 -36.13 -19.88 -7.96
N LYS A 6 -37.25 -20.29 -7.36
CA LYS A 6 -37.29 -21.32 -6.31
C LYS A 6 -36.90 -22.70 -6.80
N LEU A 7 -37.38 -23.11 -7.98
CA LEU A 7 -36.98 -24.37 -8.63
C LEU A 7 -35.47 -24.41 -8.95
N CYS A 8 -34.93 -23.35 -9.52
CA CYS A 8 -33.53 -23.31 -10.00
C CYS A 8 -32.49 -23.10 -8.90
N SER A 9 -32.88 -22.65 -7.70
CA SER A 9 -31.95 -22.53 -6.57
C SER A 9 -31.54 -23.90 -6.00
N VAL A 10 -32.37 -24.95 -6.21
CA VAL A 10 -32.21 -26.29 -5.63
C VAL A 10 -32.10 -27.38 -6.70
N ASP A 11 -32.76 -27.20 -7.86
CA ASP A 11 -32.89 -28.22 -8.91
C ASP A 11 -31.99 -27.93 -10.12
N THR A 12 -31.04 -28.82 -10.37
CA THR A 12 -30.18 -28.83 -11.56
C THR A 12 -30.59 -29.91 -12.58
N SER A 13 -31.80 -30.44 -12.51
CA SER A 13 -32.31 -31.50 -13.39
C SER A 13 -32.45 -31.07 -14.86
N ASP A 14 -32.54 -32.03 -15.76
CA ASP A 14 -32.76 -31.75 -17.19
C ASP A 14 -34.12 -31.09 -17.43
N ASP A 15 -35.13 -31.42 -16.62
CA ASP A 15 -36.45 -30.77 -16.64
C ASP A 15 -36.38 -29.28 -16.33
N ALA A 16 -35.58 -28.89 -15.34
CA ALA A 16 -35.36 -27.47 -15.02
C ALA A 16 -34.67 -26.71 -16.18
N VAL A 17 -33.70 -27.34 -16.85
CA VAL A 17 -33.02 -26.77 -18.02
C VAL A 17 -33.99 -26.60 -19.20
N GLU A 18 -34.82 -27.60 -19.47
CA GLU A 18 -35.80 -27.58 -20.56
C GLU A 18 -36.83 -26.46 -20.34
N LYS A 19 -37.42 -26.37 -19.16
CA LYS A 19 -38.37 -25.31 -18.79
C LYS A 19 -37.75 -23.90 -18.90
N LEU A 20 -36.49 -23.73 -18.53
CA LEU A 20 -35.78 -22.45 -18.68
C LEU A 20 -35.50 -22.14 -20.16
N LYS A 21 -35.20 -23.12 -20.99
CA LYS A 21 -35.03 -22.93 -22.44
C LYS A 21 -36.34 -22.49 -23.08
N GLU A 22 -37.43 -23.22 -22.86
CA GLU A 22 -38.77 -22.85 -23.34
C GLU A 22 -39.17 -21.44 -22.90
N PHE A 23 -38.89 -21.10 -21.63
CA PHE A 23 -39.14 -19.74 -21.13
C PHE A 23 -38.28 -18.69 -21.84
N SER A 24 -37.00 -18.99 -22.10
CA SER A 24 -36.10 -18.06 -22.79
C SER A 24 -36.45 -17.86 -24.27
N GLU A 25 -37.03 -18.88 -24.90
CA GLU A 25 -37.57 -18.79 -26.26
C GLU A 25 -38.85 -17.96 -26.33
N ARG A 26 -39.73 -18.14 -25.34
CA ARG A 26 -40.97 -17.37 -25.21
C ARG A 26 -40.72 -15.92 -24.80
N PHE A 27 -39.66 -15.68 -23.99
CA PHE A 27 -39.28 -14.34 -23.48
C PHE A 27 -37.80 -14.04 -23.74
N PRO A 28 -37.39 -13.81 -24.99
CA PRO A 28 -35.97 -13.70 -25.38
C PRO A 28 -35.23 -12.47 -24.80
N LYS A 29 -35.97 -11.56 -24.18
CA LYS A 29 -35.40 -10.36 -23.48
C LYS A 29 -35.33 -10.54 -21.96
N ALA A 30 -35.71 -11.70 -21.43
CA ALA A 30 -35.63 -11.96 -19.98
C ALA A 30 -34.19 -12.35 -19.56
N ALA A 31 -33.39 -11.39 -19.12
CA ALA A 31 -32.01 -11.61 -18.70
C ALA A 31 -31.87 -12.72 -17.66
N LEU A 32 -32.78 -12.77 -16.68
CA LEU A 32 -32.76 -13.72 -15.57
C LEU A 32 -32.83 -15.20 -16.05
N SER A 33 -33.58 -15.48 -17.12
CA SER A 33 -33.63 -16.87 -17.64
C SER A 33 -32.30 -17.37 -18.17
N TYR A 34 -31.54 -16.49 -18.84
CA TYR A 34 -30.17 -16.78 -19.30
C TYR A 34 -29.19 -16.87 -18.15
N SER A 35 -29.34 -16.00 -17.13
CA SER A 35 -28.55 -16.05 -15.91
C SER A 35 -28.70 -17.41 -15.21
N LEU A 36 -29.94 -17.86 -14.98
CA LEU A 36 -30.24 -19.14 -14.35
C LEU A 36 -29.74 -20.33 -15.19
N LEU A 37 -29.95 -20.32 -16.51
CA LEU A 37 -29.42 -21.36 -17.43
C LEU A 37 -27.89 -21.43 -17.32
N GLY A 38 -27.23 -20.29 -17.29
CA GLY A 38 -25.77 -20.22 -17.14
C GLY A 38 -25.28 -20.76 -15.80
N ILE A 39 -25.95 -20.43 -14.70
CA ILE A 39 -25.62 -20.91 -13.35
C ILE A 39 -25.80 -22.45 -13.25
N ILE A 40 -26.90 -22.99 -13.77
CA ILE A 40 -27.13 -24.46 -13.77
C ILE A 40 -26.05 -25.16 -14.58
N LYS A 41 -25.75 -24.67 -15.78
CA LYS A 41 -24.71 -25.26 -16.64
C LYS A 41 -23.31 -25.15 -15.98
N SER A 42 -23.03 -24.09 -15.25
CA SER A 42 -21.80 -23.94 -14.46
C SER A 42 -21.69 -25.01 -13.37
N LYS A 43 -22.76 -25.24 -12.61
CA LYS A 43 -22.82 -26.32 -11.61
C LYS A 43 -22.60 -27.71 -12.22
N ARG A 44 -23.03 -27.89 -13.45
CA ARG A 44 -22.82 -29.15 -14.24
C ARG A 44 -21.44 -29.19 -14.91
N ARG A 45 -20.59 -28.17 -14.73
CA ARG A 45 -19.25 -28.02 -15.34
C ARG A 45 -19.28 -27.92 -16.88
N VAL A 46 -20.41 -27.51 -17.48
CA VAL A 46 -20.54 -27.25 -18.92
C VAL A 46 -20.22 -25.76 -19.16
N PHE A 47 -18.95 -25.42 -18.99
CA PHE A 47 -18.51 -24.01 -18.82
C PHE A 47 -18.70 -23.15 -20.07
N GLU A 48 -18.43 -23.66 -21.29
CA GLU A 48 -18.58 -22.82 -22.50
C GLU A 48 -20.04 -22.44 -22.76
N ASP A 49 -20.97 -23.36 -22.54
CA ASP A 49 -22.40 -23.09 -22.63
C ASP A 49 -22.88 -22.15 -21.50
N ALA A 50 -22.33 -22.32 -20.28
CA ALA A 50 -22.61 -21.43 -19.17
C ALA A 50 -22.17 -19.99 -19.52
N ILE A 51 -20.93 -19.81 -20.00
CA ILE A 51 -20.38 -18.52 -20.42
C ILE A 51 -21.26 -17.85 -21.47
N LYS A 52 -21.71 -18.62 -22.49
CA LYS A 52 -22.58 -18.11 -23.56
C LYS A 52 -23.89 -17.54 -22.99
N ASN A 53 -24.55 -18.28 -22.08
CA ASN A 53 -25.80 -17.84 -21.48
C ASN A 53 -25.59 -16.64 -20.54
N LEU A 54 -24.57 -16.67 -19.68
CA LEU A 54 -24.28 -15.59 -18.76
C LEU A 54 -23.90 -14.29 -19.50
N LYS A 55 -23.10 -14.37 -20.57
CA LYS A 55 -22.81 -13.20 -21.42
C LYS A 55 -24.07 -12.64 -22.06
N LYS A 56 -25.01 -13.51 -22.50
CA LYS A 56 -26.30 -13.07 -23.03
C LYS A 56 -27.16 -12.40 -21.95
N ALA A 57 -27.16 -12.92 -20.73
CA ALA A 57 -27.83 -12.27 -19.60
C ALA A 57 -27.28 -10.86 -19.35
N LEU A 58 -25.96 -10.68 -19.34
CA LEU A 58 -25.30 -9.37 -19.13
C LEU A 58 -25.47 -8.42 -20.31
N LEU A 59 -25.63 -8.93 -21.52
CA LEU A 59 -25.99 -8.09 -22.67
C LEU A 59 -27.38 -7.50 -22.54
N LEU A 60 -28.32 -8.26 -21.97
CA LEU A 60 -29.71 -7.82 -21.73
C LEU A 60 -29.86 -6.97 -20.47
N LEU A 61 -29.15 -7.33 -19.41
CA LEU A 61 -29.13 -6.64 -18.13
C LEU A 61 -27.71 -6.62 -17.56
N PRO A 62 -26.93 -5.57 -17.86
CA PRO A 62 -25.55 -5.44 -17.41
C PRO A 62 -25.37 -5.51 -15.88
N THR A 63 -26.41 -5.16 -15.11
CA THR A 63 -26.44 -5.14 -13.64
C THR A 63 -26.81 -6.48 -13.00
N GLU A 64 -26.91 -7.57 -13.78
CA GLU A 64 -27.26 -8.89 -13.26
C GLU A 64 -26.10 -9.50 -12.46
N GLU A 65 -26.11 -9.28 -11.14
CA GLU A 65 -25.02 -9.65 -10.23
C GLU A 65 -24.73 -11.16 -10.19
N ALA A 66 -25.78 -11.99 -10.27
CA ALA A 66 -25.62 -13.44 -10.27
C ALA A 66 -24.86 -13.93 -11.50
N ALA A 67 -25.12 -13.33 -12.68
CA ALA A 67 -24.41 -13.65 -13.91
C ALA A 67 -22.94 -13.17 -13.84
N GLN A 68 -22.69 -11.97 -13.30
CA GLN A 68 -21.34 -11.46 -13.12
C GLN A 68 -20.51 -12.36 -12.20
N THR A 69 -21.04 -12.69 -11.03
CA THR A 69 -20.37 -13.54 -10.03
C THR A 69 -20.09 -14.94 -10.58
N CYS A 70 -21.04 -15.54 -11.28
CA CYS A 70 -20.88 -16.86 -11.87
C CYS A 70 -19.82 -16.87 -12.98
N LEU A 71 -19.79 -15.84 -13.85
CA LEU A 71 -18.75 -15.72 -14.88
C LEU A 71 -17.35 -15.58 -14.28
N LEU A 72 -17.21 -14.76 -13.25
CA LEU A 72 -15.92 -14.59 -12.55
C LEU A 72 -15.43 -15.91 -11.94
N ALA A 73 -16.34 -16.69 -11.33
CA ALA A 73 -16.02 -18.00 -10.78
C ALA A 73 -15.56 -18.98 -11.87
N ILE A 74 -16.29 -19.04 -13.00
CA ILE A 74 -15.94 -19.90 -14.15
C ILE A 74 -14.57 -19.50 -14.71
N TYR A 75 -14.32 -18.21 -14.94
CA TYR A 75 -13.05 -17.74 -15.50
C TYR A 75 -11.87 -17.99 -14.56
N LYS A 76 -12.09 -17.91 -13.24
CA LYS A 76 -11.09 -18.30 -12.23
C LYS A 76 -10.75 -19.79 -12.35
N GLU A 77 -11.77 -20.66 -12.41
CA GLU A 77 -11.59 -22.11 -12.54
C GLU A 77 -10.87 -22.49 -13.84
N LEU A 78 -11.22 -21.84 -14.95
CA LEU A 78 -10.57 -22.03 -16.25
C LEU A 78 -9.24 -21.30 -16.42
N SER A 79 -8.76 -20.59 -15.40
CA SER A 79 -7.55 -19.74 -15.46
C SER A 79 -7.58 -18.68 -16.57
N ARG A 80 -8.77 -18.25 -16.99
CA ARG A 80 -9.00 -17.25 -18.05
C ARG A 80 -8.91 -15.83 -17.47
N LYS A 81 -7.70 -15.42 -17.05
CA LYS A 81 -7.44 -14.18 -16.31
C LYS A 81 -7.90 -12.91 -17.04
N ASN A 82 -7.70 -12.82 -18.35
CA ASN A 82 -8.09 -11.65 -19.15
C ASN A 82 -9.61 -11.48 -19.24
N ASP A 83 -10.34 -12.59 -19.41
CA ASP A 83 -11.80 -12.56 -19.44
C ASP A 83 -12.37 -12.16 -18.06
N ALA A 84 -11.79 -12.67 -16.97
CA ALA A 84 -12.15 -12.28 -15.61
C ALA A 84 -11.89 -10.78 -15.37
N LEU A 85 -10.77 -10.26 -15.87
CA LEU A 85 -10.43 -8.84 -15.79
C LEU A 85 -11.44 -7.97 -16.56
N ASP A 86 -11.84 -8.36 -17.77
CA ASP A 86 -12.83 -7.63 -18.57
C ASP A 86 -14.20 -7.55 -17.86
N ILE A 87 -14.67 -8.64 -17.28
CA ILE A 87 -15.94 -8.66 -16.52
C ILE A 87 -15.84 -7.82 -15.25
N SER A 88 -14.76 -7.96 -14.48
CA SER A 88 -14.59 -7.18 -13.25
C SER A 88 -14.50 -5.67 -13.53
N GLU A 89 -13.88 -5.25 -14.64
CA GLU A 89 -13.90 -3.86 -15.09
C GLU A 89 -15.32 -3.37 -15.41
N GLN A 90 -16.11 -4.19 -16.12
CA GLN A 90 -17.51 -3.86 -16.41
C GLN A 90 -18.33 -3.69 -15.14
N CYS A 91 -18.14 -4.55 -14.12
CA CYS A 91 -18.79 -4.40 -12.82
C CYS A 91 -18.51 -3.04 -12.18
N VAL A 92 -17.25 -2.60 -12.18
CA VAL A 92 -16.85 -1.28 -11.66
C VAL A 92 -17.44 -0.13 -12.46
N ILE A 93 -17.54 -0.27 -13.80
CA ILE A 93 -18.15 0.78 -14.65
C ILE A 93 -19.65 0.91 -14.37
N ILE A 94 -20.34 -0.20 -14.18
CA ILE A 94 -21.80 -0.25 -13.94
C ILE A 94 -22.13 0.32 -12.56
N ASN A 95 -21.37 -0.05 -11.52
CA ASN A 95 -21.60 0.42 -10.16
C ASN A 95 -20.26 0.83 -9.50
N PRO A 96 -19.78 2.05 -9.77
CA PRO A 96 -18.49 2.54 -9.27
C PRO A 96 -18.49 2.82 -7.76
N SER A 97 -19.64 2.80 -7.09
CA SER A 97 -19.74 2.94 -5.63
C SER A 97 -19.63 1.60 -4.88
N ASN A 98 -19.71 0.47 -5.58
CA ASN A 98 -19.59 -0.85 -4.96
C ASN A 98 -18.12 -1.21 -4.68
N SER A 99 -17.73 -1.21 -3.41
CA SER A 99 -16.36 -1.51 -2.96
C SER A 99 -15.92 -2.93 -3.35
N ASN A 100 -16.82 -3.93 -3.30
CA ASN A 100 -16.49 -5.31 -3.66
C ASN A 100 -16.10 -5.45 -5.13
N TYR A 101 -16.72 -4.67 -6.03
CA TYR A 101 -16.34 -4.67 -7.45
C TYR A 101 -14.92 -4.13 -7.67
N TRP A 102 -14.55 -3.09 -6.92
CA TRP A 102 -13.19 -2.56 -6.95
C TRP A 102 -12.17 -3.56 -6.39
N ASP A 103 -12.48 -4.26 -5.29
CA ASP A 103 -11.60 -5.29 -4.72
C ASP A 103 -11.32 -6.40 -5.74
N VAL A 104 -12.39 -6.96 -6.33
CA VAL A 104 -12.31 -7.99 -7.37
C VAL A 104 -11.53 -7.50 -8.59
N PHE A 105 -11.78 -6.28 -9.06
CA PHE A 105 -11.06 -5.69 -10.20
C PHE A 105 -9.57 -5.52 -9.89
N CYS A 106 -9.21 -4.98 -8.73
CA CYS A 106 -7.81 -4.85 -8.30
C CYS A 106 -7.11 -6.21 -8.18
N SER A 107 -7.80 -7.24 -7.67
CA SER A 107 -7.26 -8.59 -7.58
C SER A 107 -6.94 -9.16 -8.96
N HIS A 108 -7.86 -8.99 -9.94
CA HIS A 108 -7.62 -9.45 -11.31
C HIS A 108 -6.50 -8.69 -12.00
N VAL A 109 -6.44 -7.36 -11.87
CA VAL A 109 -5.34 -6.54 -12.42
C VAL A 109 -3.97 -7.02 -11.90
N LYS A 110 -3.86 -7.37 -10.61
CA LYS A 110 -2.64 -7.91 -10.01
C LYS A 110 -2.26 -9.30 -10.52
N SER A 111 -3.24 -10.10 -10.95
CA SER A 111 -3.04 -11.49 -11.38
C SER A 111 -2.64 -11.65 -12.85
N VAL A 112 -2.80 -10.61 -13.67
CA VAL A 112 -2.51 -10.67 -15.11
C VAL A 112 -1.00 -10.54 -15.37
N ASN A 113 -0.49 -11.36 -16.27
CA ASN A 113 0.86 -11.21 -16.81
C ASN A 113 0.79 -10.39 -18.11
N TYR A 114 1.68 -9.41 -18.25
CA TYR A 114 1.74 -8.55 -19.42
C TYR A 114 2.89 -8.98 -20.34
N ASP A 115 2.54 -9.54 -21.49
CA ASP A 115 3.53 -9.97 -22.50
C ASP A 115 3.97 -8.79 -23.40
N LYS A 116 3.11 -7.80 -23.59
CA LYS A 116 3.33 -6.58 -24.36
C LYS A 116 2.71 -5.37 -23.67
N TYR A 117 3.14 -4.17 -24.07
CA TYR A 117 2.50 -2.93 -23.65
C TYR A 117 1.16 -2.76 -24.38
N GLU A 118 0.09 -2.57 -23.61
CA GLU A 118 -1.25 -2.30 -24.13
C GLU A 118 -1.85 -1.09 -23.43
N GLU A 119 -2.31 -0.12 -24.21
CA GLU A 119 -2.96 1.10 -23.69
C GLU A 119 -4.19 0.79 -22.82
N LYS A 120 -4.96 -0.25 -23.18
CA LYS A 120 -6.12 -0.70 -22.37
C LYS A 120 -5.70 -1.10 -20.96
N SER A 121 -4.60 -1.85 -20.84
CA SER A 121 -4.04 -2.28 -19.56
C SER A 121 -3.48 -1.11 -18.75
N ALA A 122 -2.78 -0.18 -19.42
CA ALA A 122 -2.29 1.04 -18.79
C ALA A 122 -3.43 1.92 -18.26
N THR A 123 -4.50 2.10 -19.05
CA THR A 123 -5.70 2.87 -18.65
C THR A 123 -6.41 2.26 -17.43
N ARG A 124 -6.48 0.92 -17.33
CA ARG A 124 -7.03 0.22 -16.16
C ARG A 124 -6.27 0.54 -14.88
N LEU A 125 -4.94 0.49 -14.96
CA LEU A 125 -4.06 0.82 -13.83
C LEU A 125 -4.18 2.30 -13.44
N VAL A 126 -4.23 3.21 -14.42
CA VAL A 126 -4.47 4.65 -14.16
C VAL A 126 -5.79 4.86 -13.44
N LYS A 127 -6.88 4.22 -13.88
CA LYS A 127 -8.20 4.32 -13.24
C LYS A 127 -8.18 3.92 -11.75
N ILE A 128 -7.43 2.89 -11.38
CA ILE A 128 -7.25 2.51 -9.97
C ILE A 128 -6.43 3.55 -9.22
N LEU A 129 -5.32 4.03 -9.81
CA LEU A 129 -4.44 5.01 -9.19
C LEU A 129 -5.08 6.40 -9.01
N GLU A 130 -6.14 6.71 -9.72
CA GLU A 130 -6.93 7.95 -9.57
C GLU A 130 -7.83 7.94 -8.32
N LYS A 131 -8.01 6.79 -7.69
CA LYS A 131 -8.83 6.63 -6.49
C LYS A 131 -7.96 6.55 -5.24
N ASP A 132 -8.25 7.40 -4.25
CA ASP A 132 -7.45 7.48 -3.02
C ASP A 132 -7.73 6.36 -2.01
N ASN A 133 -8.84 5.63 -2.18
CA ASN A 133 -9.31 4.62 -1.23
C ASN A 133 -9.44 3.21 -1.81
N VAL A 134 -8.99 2.97 -3.05
CA VAL A 134 -9.18 1.67 -3.72
C VAL A 134 -8.02 0.71 -3.50
N SER A 135 -6.79 1.19 -3.66
CA SER A 135 -5.60 0.34 -3.46
C SER A 135 -4.42 1.16 -3.00
N ARG A 136 -3.54 0.57 -2.20
CA ARG A 136 -2.19 1.12 -2.02
C ARG A 136 -1.47 1.07 -3.36
N PRO A 137 -0.88 2.18 -3.86
CA PRO A 137 -0.12 2.15 -5.12
C PRO A 137 1.04 1.15 -5.10
N ALA A 138 1.68 0.97 -3.93
CA ALA A 138 2.74 -0.01 -3.75
C ALA A 138 2.31 -1.45 -4.11
N HIS A 139 1.06 -1.82 -3.87
CA HIS A 139 0.53 -3.15 -4.24
C HIS A 139 0.35 -3.36 -5.76
N LEU A 140 0.43 -2.29 -6.54
CA LEU A 140 0.31 -2.30 -8.00
C LEU A 140 1.66 -2.15 -8.72
N LEU A 141 2.75 -1.92 -7.98
CA LEU A 141 4.07 -1.67 -8.58
C LEU A 141 4.57 -2.83 -9.45
N GLY A 142 4.39 -4.08 -9.01
CA GLY A 142 4.79 -5.25 -9.79
C GLY A 142 4.17 -5.26 -11.20
N PRO A 143 2.85 -5.30 -11.34
CA PRO A 143 2.20 -5.22 -12.65
C PRO A 143 2.51 -3.93 -13.42
N ILE A 144 2.61 -2.78 -12.76
CA ILE A 144 2.93 -1.49 -13.40
C ILE A 144 4.34 -1.50 -14.00
N ILE A 145 5.35 -1.88 -13.21
CA ILE A 145 6.75 -1.95 -13.69
C ILE A 145 6.85 -2.93 -14.85
N THR A 146 6.24 -4.11 -14.72
CA THR A 146 6.23 -5.12 -15.79
C THR A 146 5.61 -4.56 -17.08
N LEU A 147 4.46 -3.90 -16.99
CA LEU A 147 3.81 -3.32 -18.16
C LEU A 147 4.63 -2.17 -18.77
N LEU A 148 5.18 -1.26 -17.95
CA LEU A 148 6.01 -0.15 -18.40
C LEU A 148 7.29 -0.64 -19.10
N GLN A 149 7.91 -1.71 -18.62
CA GLN A 149 9.08 -2.34 -19.25
C GLN A 149 8.78 -2.98 -20.62
N LYS A 150 7.50 -3.24 -20.95
CA LYS A 150 7.07 -3.71 -22.28
C LYS A 150 6.89 -2.57 -23.29
N ASN A 151 6.91 -1.31 -22.85
CA ASN A 151 6.92 -0.16 -23.78
C ASN A 151 8.32 0.01 -24.37
N ILE A 152 8.44 -0.20 -25.67
CA ILE A 152 9.75 -0.25 -26.39
C ILE A 152 10.49 1.09 -26.30
N GLU A 153 9.79 2.22 -26.45
CA GLU A 153 10.41 3.54 -26.38
C GLU A 153 10.94 3.83 -24.96
N LEU A 154 10.15 3.54 -23.94
CA LEU A 154 10.56 3.69 -22.55
C LEU A 154 11.70 2.74 -22.18
N LEU A 155 11.62 1.47 -22.61
CA LEU A 155 12.68 0.49 -22.37
C LEU A 155 14.01 0.94 -23.03
N THR A 156 13.95 1.53 -24.21
CA THR A 156 15.12 2.09 -24.88
C THR A 156 15.74 3.23 -24.06
N ILE A 157 14.92 4.14 -23.54
CA ILE A 157 15.37 5.22 -22.65
C ILE A 157 16.03 4.64 -21.40
N LEU A 158 15.40 3.66 -20.74
CA LEU A 158 15.93 3.04 -19.53
C LEU A 158 17.27 2.31 -19.77
N LYS A 159 17.47 1.69 -20.93
CA LYS A 159 18.73 1.01 -21.29
C LYS A 159 19.85 1.98 -21.70
N LEU A 160 19.53 3.03 -22.42
CA LEU A 160 20.53 4.04 -22.84
C LEU A 160 21.15 4.78 -21.65
N GLN A 161 20.47 4.85 -20.51
CA GLN A 161 20.98 5.52 -19.31
C GLN A 161 22.21 4.87 -18.68
N THR A 162 22.46 3.60 -18.98
CA THR A 162 23.65 2.91 -18.45
C THR A 162 24.92 3.25 -19.25
N GLN A 163 24.81 3.94 -20.38
CA GLN A 163 25.91 4.08 -21.34
C GLN A 163 26.27 5.52 -21.75
N ILE A 164 25.40 6.53 -21.63
CA ILE A 164 25.66 7.84 -22.27
C ILE A 164 25.05 9.00 -21.46
N GLU A 165 25.75 10.16 -21.45
CA GLU A 165 25.30 11.46 -20.93
C GLU A 165 23.98 11.89 -21.59
N LEU A 166 23.04 12.42 -20.79
CA LEU A 166 21.69 12.80 -21.19
C LEU A 166 21.61 14.01 -22.16
N ASP A 167 22.73 14.52 -22.64
CA ASP A 167 22.77 15.59 -23.64
C ASP A 167 22.16 15.18 -24.99
N ILE A 168 21.85 13.88 -25.16
CA ILE A 168 21.28 13.37 -26.39
C ILE A 168 19.76 13.36 -26.35
N ASN A 169 19.15 14.53 -26.46
CA ASN A 169 17.72 14.64 -26.78
C ASN A 169 16.73 14.57 -25.60
N PHE A 170 16.92 15.46 -24.61
CA PHE A 170 15.97 15.68 -23.53
C PHE A 170 14.52 15.86 -24.02
N GLU A 171 14.30 16.62 -25.11
CA GLU A 171 12.98 16.83 -25.70
C GLU A 171 12.33 15.51 -26.14
N LYS A 172 13.13 14.59 -26.71
CA LYS A 172 12.65 13.27 -27.09
C LYS A 172 12.26 12.44 -25.87
N VAL A 173 13.05 12.46 -24.79
CA VAL A 173 12.73 11.77 -23.54
C VAL A 173 11.42 12.30 -22.98
N VAL A 174 11.27 13.60 -22.85
CA VAL A 174 10.02 14.24 -22.40
C VAL A 174 8.85 13.88 -23.28
N SER A 175 9.04 13.92 -24.62
CA SER A 175 7.99 13.55 -25.59
C SER A 175 7.51 12.10 -25.42
N VAL A 176 8.41 11.17 -25.14
CA VAL A 176 8.04 9.76 -24.90
C VAL A 176 7.30 9.62 -23.57
N LEU A 177 7.85 10.18 -22.50
CA LEU A 177 7.26 10.03 -21.15
C LEU A 177 5.88 10.65 -21.04
N THR A 178 5.64 11.76 -21.72
CA THR A 178 4.33 12.44 -21.73
C THR A 178 3.26 11.68 -22.49
N LYS A 179 3.64 10.75 -23.36
CA LYS A 179 2.72 9.83 -24.08
C LYS A 179 2.36 8.59 -23.25
N ILE A 180 2.92 8.43 -22.05
CA ILE A 180 2.67 7.27 -21.18
C ILE A 180 1.97 7.76 -19.90
N PRO A 181 0.62 7.94 -19.89
CA PRO A 181 -0.10 8.47 -18.73
C PRO A 181 0.13 7.65 -17.45
N LEU A 182 0.31 6.32 -17.59
CA LEU A 182 0.59 5.43 -16.47
C LEU A 182 1.91 5.78 -15.77
N PHE A 183 2.95 6.19 -16.52
CA PHE A 183 4.22 6.58 -15.93
C PHE A 183 4.08 7.86 -15.09
N ALA A 184 3.44 8.89 -15.63
CA ALA A 184 3.18 10.12 -14.88
C ALA A 184 2.33 9.84 -13.63
N LYS A 185 1.27 9.04 -13.78
CA LYS A 185 0.35 8.74 -12.68
C LYS A 185 1.01 7.94 -11.54
N ILE A 186 1.84 6.95 -11.83
CA ILE A 186 2.48 6.17 -10.76
C ILE A 186 3.50 6.99 -9.98
N ILE A 187 4.31 7.83 -10.65
CA ILE A 187 5.29 8.67 -9.95
C ILE A 187 4.63 9.72 -9.05
N GLU A 188 3.43 10.21 -9.39
CA GLU A 188 2.64 11.09 -8.51
C GLU A 188 2.20 10.40 -7.21
N ARG A 189 2.08 9.09 -7.20
CA ARG A 189 1.40 8.32 -6.15
C ARG A 189 2.33 7.59 -5.20
N CYS A 190 3.48 7.07 -5.67
CA CYS A 190 4.46 6.42 -4.81
C CYS A 190 5.85 6.36 -5.45
N PRO A 191 6.92 6.18 -4.66
CA PRO A 191 8.23 5.85 -5.17
C PRO A 191 8.21 4.53 -5.96
N ILE A 192 9.02 4.45 -7.02
CA ILE A 192 9.17 3.23 -7.82
C ILE A 192 10.44 2.49 -7.36
N PRO A 193 10.35 1.31 -6.75
CA PRO A 193 11.49 0.57 -6.22
C PRO A 193 12.26 -0.15 -7.35
N HIS A 194 12.84 0.63 -8.26
CA HIS A 194 13.58 0.13 -9.40
C HIS A 194 14.65 1.12 -9.85
N LEU A 195 15.92 0.74 -9.74
CA LEU A 195 17.08 1.64 -9.97
C LEU A 195 17.05 2.36 -11.32
N ALA A 196 16.71 1.68 -12.42
CA ALA A 196 16.71 2.33 -13.73
C ALA A 196 15.65 3.44 -13.84
N PHE A 197 14.46 3.23 -13.27
CA PHE A 197 13.42 4.28 -13.20
C PHE A 197 13.89 5.44 -12.32
N GLU A 198 14.49 5.15 -11.20
CA GLU A 198 15.01 6.16 -10.31
C GLU A 198 16.11 7.01 -10.96
N GLN A 199 17.08 6.36 -11.63
CA GLN A 199 18.12 7.04 -12.36
C GLN A 199 17.53 7.95 -13.45
N LEU A 200 16.48 7.51 -14.14
CA LEU A 200 15.75 8.35 -15.08
C LEU A 200 15.16 9.59 -14.39
N LEU A 201 14.48 9.41 -13.26
CA LEU A 201 13.83 10.51 -12.54
C LEU A 201 14.85 11.52 -11.96
N GLN A 202 15.98 11.04 -11.45
CA GLN A 202 17.07 11.91 -10.98
C GLN A 202 17.66 12.76 -12.13
N ARG A 203 17.89 12.15 -13.28
CA ARG A 203 18.40 12.86 -14.46
C ARG A 203 17.39 13.85 -15.03
N LEU A 204 16.11 13.49 -15.06
CA LEU A 204 15.04 14.42 -15.44
C LEU A 204 14.96 15.62 -14.49
N ARG A 205 15.06 15.40 -13.18
CA ARG A 205 15.10 16.47 -12.18
C ARG A 205 16.24 17.46 -12.47
N LYS A 206 17.46 16.92 -12.67
CA LYS A 206 18.64 17.73 -12.97
C LYS A 206 18.51 18.45 -14.31
N ALA A 207 18.04 17.76 -15.36
CA ALA A 207 17.84 18.36 -16.66
C ALA A 207 16.84 19.52 -16.63
N PHE A 208 15.71 19.39 -15.94
CA PHE A 208 14.76 20.49 -15.77
C PHE A 208 15.35 21.71 -15.05
N LEU A 209 16.28 21.51 -14.12
CA LEU A 209 16.98 22.59 -13.43
C LEU A 209 18.01 23.29 -14.33
N THR A 210 18.54 22.60 -15.34
CA THR A 210 19.63 23.10 -16.22
C THR A 210 19.14 23.73 -17.51
N ILE A 211 17.88 23.50 -17.91
CA ILE A 211 17.32 23.99 -19.16
C ILE A 211 17.03 25.49 -19.07
N ALA A 212 17.58 26.25 -20.01
CA ALA A 212 17.40 27.70 -20.10
C ALA A 212 15.96 28.14 -20.45
N ASP A 213 15.12 27.24 -20.97
CA ASP A 213 13.78 27.52 -21.54
C ASP A 213 12.60 27.26 -20.56
N LEU A 214 12.81 27.41 -19.26
CA LEU A 214 11.69 27.32 -18.28
C LEU A 214 10.65 28.42 -18.48
N GLU A 215 11.00 29.52 -19.13
CA GLU A 215 10.10 30.63 -19.40
C GLU A 215 9.05 30.34 -20.47
N LYS A 216 9.32 29.43 -21.41
CA LYS A 216 8.38 29.10 -22.48
C LYS A 216 7.22 28.26 -21.97
N PRO A 217 5.97 28.65 -22.21
CA PRO A 217 4.81 27.86 -21.86
C PRO A 217 4.86 26.50 -22.58
N ASN A 218 4.73 25.42 -21.83
CA ASN A 218 4.60 24.07 -22.37
C ASN A 218 3.82 23.21 -21.37
N ASP A 219 2.50 23.11 -21.57
CA ASP A 219 1.59 22.41 -20.65
C ASP A 219 1.92 20.92 -20.50
N THR A 220 2.37 20.28 -21.58
CA THR A 220 2.72 18.85 -21.55
C THR A 220 3.96 18.61 -20.69
N THR A 221 4.97 19.45 -20.86
CA THR A 221 6.19 19.40 -20.04
C THR A 221 5.88 19.79 -18.59
N LEU A 222 5.03 20.79 -18.37
CA LEU A 222 4.60 21.18 -17.01
C LEU A 222 3.93 20.04 -16.27
N LYS A 223 3.05 19.25 -16.92
CA LYS A 223 2.43 18.07 -16.30
C LYS A 223 3.47 17.07 -15.83
N LEU A 224 4.50 16.78 -16.63
CA LEU A 224 5.59 15.88 -16.23
C LEU A 224 6.43 16.48 -15.09
N GLN A 225 6.71 17.79 -15.12
CA GLN A 225 7.41 18.47 -14.01
C GLN A 225 6.59 18.41 -12.72
N CYS A 226 5.27 18.58 -12.79
CA CYS A 226 4.38 18.47 -11.64
C CYS A 226 4.38 17.04 -11.08
N ALA A 227 4.31 16.03 -11.94
CA ALA A 227 4.38 14.62 -11.52
C ALA A 227 5.73 14.32 -10.84
N LEU A 228 6.83 14.82 -11.39
CA LEU A 228 8.17 14.68 -10.78
C LEU A 228 8.29 15.42 -9.44
N ALA A 229 7.71 16.60 -9.31
CA ALA A 229 7.69 17.36 -8.06
C ALA A 229 6.90 16.62 -6.96
N LEU A 230 5.77 16.01 -7.32
CA LEU A 230 4.98 15.16 -6.42
C LEU A 230 5.75 13.88 -6.04
N HIS A 231 6.48 13.30 -6.99
CA HIS A 231 7.36 12.16 -6.72
C HIS A 231 8.45 12.51 -5.71
N CYS A 232 9.18 13.60 -5.93
CA CYS A 232 10.24 14.04 -5.03
C CYS A 232 9.71 14.41 -3.63
N PHE A 233 8.49 14.94 -3.55
CA PHE A 233 7.82 15.17 -2.28
C PHE A 233 7.42 13.86 -1.59
N THR A 234 6.93 12.87 -2.34
CA THR A 234 6.50 11.58 -1.78
C THR A 234 7.69 10.74 -1.32
N ASN A 235 8.83 10.78 -2.04
CA ASN A 235 10.06 10.11 -1.62
C ASN A 235 10.91 10.94 -0.63
N GLU A 236 10.35 12.09 -0.17
CA GLU A 236 10.96 12.99 0.82
C GLU A 236 12.35 13.47 0.40
N TYR A 237 12.49 13.80 -0.88
CA TYR A 237 13.71 14.36 -1.47
C TYR A 237 14.97 13.49 -1.26
N ILE A 238 14.81 12.15 -1.27
CA ILE A 238 15.89 11.17 -1.06
C ILE A 238 17.03 11.29 -2.09
N TYR A 239 16.79 11.97 -3.21
CA TYR A 239 17.81 12.20 -4.23
C TYR A 239 18.80 13.26 -3.77
N GLY A 240 20.06 12.91 -3.67
CA GLY A 240 21.12 13.86 -3.36
C GLY A 240 21.24 15.00 -4.38
N GLU A 241 21.92 16.05 -3.99
CA GLU A 241 22.26 17.21 -4.83
C GLU A 241 23.77 17.34 -4.95
N ASP A 242 24.24 17.83 -6.10
CA ASP A 242 25.62 18.29 -6.23
C ASP A 242 25.71 19.83 -6.02
N GLU A 243 26.94 20.35 -5.94
CA GLU A 243 27.18 21.78 -5.69
C GLU A 243 26.62 22.66 -6.82
N ALA A 244 26.63 22.16 -8.06
CA ALA A 244 26.08 22.88 -9.21
C ALA A 244 24.55 22.95 -9.15
N GLU A 245 23.88 21.85 -8.75
CA GLU A 245 22.43 21.84 -8.52
C GLU A 245 22.07 22.82 -7.39
N THR A 246 22.77 22.77 -6.25
CA THR A 246 22.53 23.67 -5.11
C THR A 246 22.65 25.14 -5.50
N SER A 247 23.70 25.53 -6.25
CA SER A 247 23.89 26.91 -6.73
C SER A 247 22.76 27.36 -7.66
N ARG A 248 22.26 26.47 -8.54
CA ARG A 248 21.14 26.76 -9.45
C ARG A 248 19.81 26.87 -8.72
N ILE A 249 19.59 26.07 -7.68
CA ILE A 249 18.39 26.16 -6.85
C ILE A 249 18.32 27.53 -6.17
N VAL A 250 19.42 28.04 -5.61
CA VAL A 250 19.46 29.37 -5.00
C VAL A 250 19.14 30.48 -6.03
N ALA A 251 19.67 30.36 -7.25
CA ALA A 251 19.32 31.27 -8.34
C ALA A 251 17.85 31.19 -8.75
N LEU A 252 17.28 29.97 -8.80
CA LEU A 252 15.87 29.72 -9.10
C LEU A 252 14.95 30.31 -8.02
N GLU A 253 15.28 30.16 -6.75
CA GLU A 253 14.54 30.75 -5.62
C GLU A 253 14.47 32.28 -5.76
N LYS A 254 15.60 32.90 -6.04
CA LYS A 254 15.69 34.38 -6.24
C LYS A 254 14.82 34.81 -7.42
N TYR A 255 14.93 34.13 -8.57
CA TYR A 255 14.13 34.41 -9.77
C TYR A 255 12.64 34.35 -9.49
N ILE A 256 12.18 33.30 -8.79
CA ILE A 256 10.75 33.12 -8.45
C ILE A 256 10.27 34.31 -7.59
N VAL A 257 11.01 34.69 -6.56
CA VAL A 257 10.65 35.82 -5.67
C VAL A 257 10.54 37.10 -6.46
N GLU A 258 11.52 37.43 -7.31
CA GLU A 258 11.54 38.64 -8.14
C GLU A 258 10.35 38.64 -9.15
N THR A 259 10.08 37.52 -9.79
CA THR A 259 8.97 37.40 -10.77
C THR A 259 7.61 37.58 -10.10
N LEU A 260 7.41 36.97 -8.93
CA LEU A 260 6.18 37.11 -8.17
C LEU A 260 5.98 38.55 -7.63
N ALA A 261 7.04 39.22 -7.20
CA ALA A 261 6.99 40.62 -6.74
C ALA A 261 6.56 41.57 -7.88
N ASN A 262 7.05 41.32 -9.09
CA ASN A 262 6.74 42.16 -10.26
C ASN A 262 5.36 41.90 -10.86
N LYS A 263 4.58 40.90 -10.36
CA LYS A 263 3.21 40.51 -10.79
C LYS A 263 3.06 40.31 -12.30
N SER A 264 4.15 39.96 -13.01
CA SER A 264 4.15 39.89 -14.47
C SER A 264 3.48 38.63 -14.98
N THR A 265 3.86 37.46 -14.44
CA THR A 265 3.31 36.15 -14.81
C THR A 265 3.49 35.16 -13.66
N PHE A 266 2.65 34.11 -13.61
CA PHE A 266 2.86 33.02 -12.66
C PHE A 266 3.94 32.06 -13.20
N PRO A 267 5.10 31.93 -12.56
CA PRO A 267 6.23 31.14 -13.08
C PRO A 267 6.04 29.64 -12.82
N ALA A 268 5.00 29.01 -13.38
CA ALA A 268 4.57 27.66 -13.09
C ALA A 268 5.69 26.61 -13.22
N ARG A 269 6.44 26.65 -14.33
CA ARG A 269 7.52 25.69 -14.59
C ARG A 269 8.70 25.85 -13.63
N HIS A 270 9.02 27.09 -13.24
CA HIS A 270 10.05 27.37 -12.24
C HIS A 270 9.64 26.86 -10.86
N ILE A 271 8.39 27.11 -10.46
CA ILE A 271 7.86 26.63 -9.18
C ILE A 271 7.78 25.08 -9.18
N ALA A 272 7.35 24.44 -10.27
CA ALA A 272 7.35 22.98 -10.36
C ALA A 272 8.78 22.38 -10.29
N CYS A 273 9.76 23.06 -10.89
CA CYS A 273 11.16 22.69 -10.78
C CYS A 273 11.65 22.80 -9.32
N LEU A 274 11.42 23.94 -8.68
CA LEU A 274 11.77 24.14 -7.25
C LEU A 274 11.11 23.12 -6.35
N ALA A 275 9.83 22.81 -6.58
CA ALA A 275 9.04 21.83 -5.84
C ALA A 275 9.61 20.39 -5.92
N SER A 276 10.46 20.10 -6.93
CA SER A 276 11.19 18.83 -7.05
C SER A 276 12.43 18.75 -6.14
N TYR A 277 12.84 19.87 -5.54
CA TYR A 277 14.02 19.96 -4.67
C TYR A 277 13.69 20.36 -3.24
N ARG A 278 12.65 21.16 -3.05
CA ARG A 278 12.27 21.76 -1.75
C ARG A 278 10.76 21.74 -1.58
N PRO A 279 10.27 21.44 -0.38
CA PRO A 279 8.83 21.52 -0.10
C PRO A 279 8.38 22.99 -0.11
N LEU A 280 7.33 23.29 -0.86
CA LEU A 280 6.85 24.67 -1.07
C LEU A 280 6.34 25.32 0.23
N VAL A 281 5.95 24.56 1.24
CA VAL A 281 5.53 25.08 2.55
C VAL A 281 6.63 25.91 3.24
N ASN A 282 7.89 25.71 2.88
CA ASN A 282 9.03 26.47 3.42
C ASN A 282 9.08 27.93 2.94
N TYR A 283 8.32 28.25 1.89
CA TYR A 283 8.32 29.58 1.27
C TYR A 283 7.10 30.39 1.68
N ARG A 284 7.33 31.60 2.23
CA ARG A 284 6.24 32.49 2.68
C ARG A 284 5.28 32.85 1.55
N TRP A 285 5.81 33.08 0.34
CA TRP A 285 5.01 33.45 -0.84
C TRP A 285 4.04 32.34 -1.29
N ALA A 286 4.29 31.07 -0.93
CA ALA A 286 3.46 29.95 -1.40
C ALA A 286 2.02 29.96 -0.82
N LYS A 287 1.77 30.72 0.24
CA LYS A 287 0.47 30.73 0.96
C LYS A 287 -0.57 31.60 0.29
N ASP A 288 -0.14 32.68 -0.37
CA ASP A 288 -1.01 33.78 -0.80
C ASP A 288 -1.18 33.85 -2.34
N LEU A 289 -0.74 32.83 -3.06
CA LEU A 289 -0.79 32.79 -4.52
C LEU A 289 -2.15 32.31 -5.04
N ILE A 290 -2.60 32.92 -6.15
CA ILE A 290 -3.67 32.35 -6.96
C ILE A 290 -3.09 31.24 -7.81
N ILE A 291 -3.45 30.00 -7.50
CA ILE A 291 -2.86 28.81 -8.08
C ILE A 291 -3.59 28.38 -9.36
N PRO A 292 -2.90 28.25 -10.51
CA PRO A 292 -3.51 27.71 -11.72
C PRO A 292 -3.86 26.21 -11.54
N GLU A 293 -4.87 25.75 -12.27
CA GLU A 293 -5.37 24.36 -12.17
C GLU A 293 -4.27 23.31 -12.27
N SER A 294 -3.33 23.51 -13.20
CA SER A 294 -2.21 22.60 -13.44
C SER A 294 -1.26 22.42 -12.24
N MET A 295 -1.29 23.33 -11.27
CA MET A 295 -0.42 23.32 -10.08
C MET A 295 -1.17 22.96 -8.79
N LYS A 296 -2.49 22.84 -8.82
CA LYS A 296 -3.31 22.64 -7.62
C LYS A 296 -2.86 21.45 -6.76
N GLU A 297 -2.53 20.32 -7.37
CA GLU A 297 -2.14 19.13 -6.62
C GLU A 297 -0.80 19.32 -5.89
N ILE A 298 0.17 20.01 -6.50
CA ILE A 298 1.46 20.33 -5.84
C ILE A 298 1.21 21.19 -4.61
N PHE A 299 0.46 22.30 -4.76
CA PHE A 299 0.18 23.20 -3.64
C PHE A 299 -0.69 22.53 -2.58
N SER A 300 -1.68 21.72 -2.99
CA SER A 300 -2.48 20.92 -2.06
C SER A 300 -1.56 20.09 -1.16
N ARG A 301 -0.68 19.27 -1.74
CA ARG A 301 0.15 18.32 -0.98
C ARG A 301 1.34 18.96 -0.29
N GLN A 302 2.00 19.93 -0.93
CA GLN A 302 3.23 20.52 -0.40
C GLN A 302 3.00 21.77 0.48
N VAL A 303 1.78 22.32 0.50
CA VAL A 303 1.48 23.53 1.30
C VAL A 303 0.24 23.32 2.17
N TYR A 304 -0.94 23.18 1.57
CA TYR A 304 -2.20 23.28 2.31
C TYR A 304 -2.44 22.10 3.25
N GLN A 305 -2.12 20.88 2.82
CA GLN A 305 -2.26 19.69 3.66
C GLN A 305 -1.34 19.76 4.89
N ILE A 306 -0.08 20.20 4.71
CA ILE A 306 0.88 20.35 5.82
C ILE A 306 0.39 21.43 6.80
N GLN A 307 -0.10 22.57 6.30
CA GLN A 307 -0.65 23.62 7.15
C GLN A 307 -1.87 23.13 7.93
N TYR A 308 -2.76 22.39 7.30
CA TYR A 308 -3.91 21.82 7.96
C TYR A 308 -3.51 20.80 9.03
N GLU A 309 -2.54 19.92 8.77
CA GLU A 309 -1.98 18.99 9.75
C GLU A 309 -1.49 19.73 11.02
N HIS A 310 -0.77 20.83 10.85
CA HIS A 310 -0.31 21.65 11.98
C HIS A 310 -1.50 22.18 12.83
N THR A 311 -2.62 22.54 12.22
CA THR A 311 -3.81 22.97 12.98
C THR A 311 -4.49 21.84 13.75
N LEU A 312 -4.33 20.60 13.30
CA LEU A 312 -4.93 19.43 13.92
C LEU A 312 -4.18 18.94 15.16
N ILE A 313 -2.89 19.26 15.31
CA ILE A 313 -2.05 18.80 16.43
C ILE A 313 -2.73 19.10 17.79
N GLY A 314 -3.26 20.32 17.97
CA GLY A 314 -3.91 20.74 19.20
C GLY A 314 -5.21 19.99 19.53
N SER A 315 -5.80 19.29 18.58
CA SER A 315 -7.04 18.50 18.75
C SER A 315 -6.78 17.03 19.13
N ILE A 316 -5.52 16.57 19.06
CA ILE A 316 -5.16 15.18 19.37
C ILE A 316 -4.98 15.03 20.87
N GLN A 317 -5.77 14.15 21.49
CA GLN A 317 -5.69 13.89 22.91
C GLN A 317 -4.39 13.18 23.28
N SER A 318 -3.70 13.65 24.33
CA SER A 318 -2.53 12.97 24.90
C SER A 318 -2.95 12.07 26.08
N LEU A 319 -2.51 10.82 26.03
CA LEU A 319 -2.76 9.83 27.10
C LEU A 319 -1.91 10.12 28.34
N SER A 320 -0.61 10.39 28.11
CA SER A 320 0.36 10.69 29.17
C SER A 320 1.62 11.33 28.57
N LYS A 321 2.50 11.85 29.44
CA LYS A 321 3.86 12.27 29.02
C LYS A 321 4.69 11.04 28.65
N ILE A 322 5.41 11.13 27.54
CA ILE A 322 6.37 10.12 27.09
C ILE A 322 7.69 10.41 27.78
N THR A 323 8.15 9.51 28.63
CA THR A 323 9.33 9.72 29.51
C THR A 323 10.39 8.64 29.40
N GLU A 324 10.08 7.48 28.82
CA GLU A 324 11.07 6.42 28.57
C GLU A 324 12.05 6.89 27.47
N ASN A 325 13.35 6.77 27.72
CA ASN A 325 14.41 7.35 26.87
C ASN A 325 14.37 6.83 25.44
N THR A 326 14.14 5.53 25.25
CA THR A 326 14.05 4.93 23.91
C THR A 326 12.81 5.44 23.18
N SER A 327 11.66 5.49 23.87
CA SER A 327 10.42 6.05 23.33
C SER A 327 10.57 7.53 22.93
N VAL A 328 11.32 8.32 23.72
CA VAL A 328 11.64 9.72 23.38
C VAL A 328 12.49 9.80 22.12
N SER A 329 13.47 8.92 21.95
CA SER A 329 14.34 8.88 20.78
C SER A 329 13.58 8.44 19.52
N VAL A 330 12.74 7.38 19.64
CA VAL A 330 11.85 6.89 18.58
C VAL A 330 10.84 7.98 18.18
N LYS A 331 10.22 8.63 19.19
CA LYS A 331 9.34 9.78 18.94
C LYS A 331 10.03 10.85 18.10
N LYS A 332 11.24 11.27 18.48
CA LYS A 332 11.99 12.29 17.74
C LYS A 332 12.21 11.88 16.28
N GLN A 333 12.55 10.62 16.03
CA GLN A 333 12.74 10.10 14.67
C GLN A 333 11.46 10.27 13.83
N TYR A 334 10.29 9.86 14.35
CA TYR A 334 9.01 9.93 13.62
C TYR A 334 8.36 11.31 13.63
N GLU A 335 8.74 12.22 14.54
CA GLU A 335 8.37 13.64 14.43
C GLU A 335 9.10 14.32 13.25
N GLU A 336 10.37 13.96 13.01
CA GLU A 336 11.15 14.46 11.87
C GLU A 336 10.70 13.84 10.54
N ASN A 337 10.41 12.54 10.54
CA ASN A 337 10.02 11.76 9.36
C ASN A 337 8.80 10.89 9.68
N PRO A 338 7.57 11.41 9.58
CA PRO A 338 6.35 10.62 9.75
C PRO A 338 6.32 9.39 8.84
N TYR A 339 6.04 8.21 9.39
CA TYR A 339 6.15 6.93 8.67
C TYR A 339 4.89 6.08 8.82
N PRO A 340 4.50 5.32 7.78
CA PRO A 340 4.93 5.46 6.38
C PRO A 340 4.34 6.70 5.72
N ARG A 341 4.99 7.26 4.69
CA ARG A 341 4.39 8.34 3.91
C ARG A 341 3.62 7.75 2.73
N TRP A 342 2.32 8.02 2.66
CA TRP A 342 1.44 7.42 1.67
C TRP A 342 0.46 8.44 1.05
N VAL A 343 -0.05 8.12 -0.15
CA VAL A 343 -1.00 8.97 -0.88
C VAL A 343 -2.38 8.32 -0.96
N SER A 344 -2.44 7.01 -1.17
CA SER A 344 -3.68 6.25 -1.30
C SER A 344 -3.66 5.02 -0.41
N VAL A 345 -4.82 4.57 0.04
CA VAL A 345 -5.01 3.44 0.96
C VAL A 345 -5.98 2.42 0.38
N GLY A 346 -5.84 1.15 0.74
CA GLY A 346 -6.74 0.08 0.30
C GLY A 346 -7.91 -0.10 1.28
N MET A 347 -9.08 0.43 0.94
CA MET A 347 -10.29 0.33 1.77
C MET A 347 -11.41 -0.47 1.10
N VAL A 348 -11.20 -0.94 -0.13
CA VAL A 348 -12.19 -1.73 -0.87
C VAL A 348 -12.05 -3.20 -0.50
N GLN A 349 -12.72 -3.59 0.54
CA GLN A 349 -12.80 -4.97 1.01
C GLN A 349 -14.15 -5.18 1.69
N PRO A 350 -14.69 -6.42 1.74
CA PRO A 350 -15.92 -6.68 2.46
C PRO A 350 -15.74 -6.41 3.96
N LEU A 351 -16.71 -5.73 4.55
CA LEU A 351 -16.78 -5.59 6.00
C LEU A 351 -17.05 -6.96 6.62
N MET A 352 -16.24 -7.35 7.59
CA MET A 352 -16.24 -8.68 8.19
C MET A 352 -16.38 -8.59 9.72
N THR A 353 -17.01 -9.59 10.29
CA THR A 353 -16.91 -9.88 11.72
C THR A 353 -15.49 -10.37 12.07
N ILE A 354 -15.08 -10.32 13.33
CA ILE A 354 -13.78 -10.86 13.77
C ILE A 354 -13.63 -12.33 13.33
N GLN A 355 -14.70 -13.12 13.45
CA GLN A 355 -14.66 -14.53 13.05
C GLN A 355 -14.42 -14.70 11.54
N GLU A 356 -15.09 -13.92 10.69
CA GLU A 356 -14.88 -13.95 9.25
C GLU A 356 -13.45 -13.52 8.88
N VAL A 357 -12.88 -12.52 9.57
CA VAL A 357 -11.47 -12.12 9.40
C VAL A 357 -10.54 -13.28 9.71
N THR A 358 -10.75 -13.98 10.84
CA THR A 358 -9.89 -15.12 11.22
C THR A 358 -9.99 -16.29 10.25
N VAL A 359 -11.21 -16.59 9.76
CA VAL A 359 -11.45 -17.62 8.74
C VAL A 359 -10.78 -17.24 7.42
N ALA A 360 -10.97 -16.00 6.95
CA ALA A 360 -10.38 -15.52 5.70
C ALA A 360 -8.84 -15.53 5.74
N ALA A 361 -8.25 -15.26 6.91
CA ALA A 361 -6.81 -15.34 7.13
C ALA A 361 -6.30 -16.79 7.35
N GLY A 362 -7.18 -17.79 7.39
CA GLY A 362 -6.81 -19.20 7.59
C GLY A 362 -6.28 -19.52 8.99
N LEU A 363 -6.75 -18.80 10.00
CA LEU A 363 -6.28 -18.92 11.38
C LEU A 363 -7.04 -19.99 12.17
N ARG A 364 -6.37 -20.59 13.13
CA ARG A 364 -6.97 -21.48 14.12
C ARG A 364 -7.21 -20.72 15.42
N THR A 365 -8.47 -20.36 15.70
CA THR A 365 -8.87 -19.63 16.91
C THR A 365 -9.91 -20.39 17.70
N GLN A 366 -9.95 -20.16 19.02
CA GLN A 366 -11.08 -20.57 19.85
C GLN A 366 -12.23 -19.56 19.67
N PRO A 367 -13.49 -20.01 19.74
CA PRO A 367 -14.63 -19.11 19.68
C PRO A 367 -14.56 -18.05 20.80
N LEU A 368 -14.94 -16.83 20.45
CA LEU A 368 -15.05 -15.75 21.46
C LEU A 368 -16.30 -15.99 22.32
N SER A 369 -16.13 -15.92 23.64
CA SER A 369 -17.19 -16.21 24.63
C SER A 369 -18.16 -15.06 24.85
N TYR A 370 -17.98 -13.93 24.12
CA TYR A 370 -18.76 -12.71 24.29
C TYR A 370 -19.19 -12.13 22.93
N ASN A 371 -20.15 -11.18 22.99
CA ASN A 371 -20.69 -10.56 21.78
C ASN A 371 -19.69 -9.58 21.15
N THR A 372 -19.39 -9.77 19.87
CA THR A 372 -18.48 -8.97 19.07
C THR A 372 -19.18 -8.12 17.99
N ASN A 373 -20.47 -7.80 18.15
CA ASN A 373 -21.23 -7.01 17.18
C ASN A 373 -20.72 -5.56 17.04
N LYS A 374 -20.03 -5.04 18.05
CA LYS A 374 -19.37 -3.72 18.06
C LYS A 374 -17.97 -3.88 18.65
N PRO A 375 -17.01 -4.41 17.88
CA PRO A 375 -15.69 -4.69 18.42
C PRO A 375 -14.89 -3.41 18.67
N ASN A 376 -14.16 -3.39 19.80
CA ASN A 376 -13.14 -2.40 20.09
C ASN A 376 -11.80 -2.91 19.59
N ILE A 377 -11.16 -2.14 18.73
CA ILE A 377 -9.88 -2.49 18.09
C ILE A 377 -8.82 -1.46 18.51
N LEU A 378 -7.68 -1.95 18.98
CA LEU A 378 -6.52 -1.11 19.23
C LEU A 378 -5.48 -1.29 18.13
N ILE A 379 -5.05 -0.19 17.52
CA ILE A 379 -3.90 -0.15 16.63
C ILE A 379 -2.74 0.50 17.40
N ALA A 380 -1.84 -0.32 17.89
CA ALA A 380 -0.69 0.11 18.67
C ALA A 380 0.45 0.51 17.73
N GLY A 381 0.93 1.76 17.81
CA GLY A 381 1.88 2.34 16.86
C GLY A 381 1.25 2.52 15.48
N CYS A 382 0.16 3.30 15.43
CA CYS A 382 -0.61 3.46 14.19
C CYS A 382 0.08 4.32 13.12
N GLY A 383 1.18 5.00 13.46
CA GLY A 383 1.94 5.86 12.55
C GLY A 383 1.03 6.89 11.88
N THR A 384 1.15 7.02 10.57
CA THR A 384 0.34 7.92 9.73
C THR A 384 -1.08 7.39 9.44
N GLY A 385 -1.56 6.39 10.18
CA GLY A 385 -2.96 5.95 10.19
C GLY A 385 -3.38 5.04 9.05
N GLN A 386 -2.48 4.65 8.13
CA GLN A 386 -2.84 3.77 7.02
C GLN A 386 -3.46 2.45 7.50
N HIS A 387 -2.84 1.84 8.51
CA HIS A 387 -3.33 0.61 9.12
C HIS A 387 -4.67 0.80 9.84
N SER A 388 -4.86 1.93 10.54
CA SER A 388 -6.14 2.25 11.21
C SER A 388 -7.29 2.37 10.22
N LEU A 389 -7.07 3.01 9.07
CA LEU A 389 -8.06 3.14 7.99
C LEU A 389 -8.43 1.79 7.38
N GLU A 390 -7.45 0.93 7.15
CA GLU A 390 -7.69 -0.42 6.61
C GLU A 390 -8.40 -1.31 7.63
N ALA A 391 -8.11 -1.15 8.93
CA ALA A 391 -8.85 -1.83 9.98
C ALA A 391 -10.31 -1.35 10.02
N ALA A 392 -10.56 -0.03 9.91
CA ALA A 392 -11.92 0.53 9.84
C ALA A 392 -12.72 0.01 8.63
N ALA A 393 -12.04 -0.23 7.51
CA ALA A 393 -12.66 -0.81 6.32
C ALA A 393 -12.84 -2.33 6.41
N ARG A 394 -12.17 -3.01 7.34
CA ARG A 394 -12.19 -4.48 7.51
C ARG A 394 -13.22 -4.93 8.53
N TYR A 395 -13.25 -4.30 9.70
CA TYR A 395 -14.07 -4.76 10.82
C TYR A 395 -15.43 -4.09 10.84
N ASN A 396 -16.49 -4.90 10.72
CA ASN A 396 -17.86 -4.41 10.71
C ASN A 396 -18.23 -3.77 12.08
N ASN A 397 -18.90 -2.60 12.05
CA ASN A 397 -19.37 -1.85 13.22
C ASN A 397 -18.29 -1.60 14.29
N SER A 398 -17.01 -1.57 13.94
CA SER A 398 -15.91 -1.41 14.88
C SER A 398 -15.77 0.02 15.40
N HIS A 399 -15.21 0.14 16.61
CA HIS A 399 -14.61 1.37 17.12
C HIS A 399 -13.10 1.17 17.22
N ILE A 400 -12.32 2.03 16.61
CA ILE A 400 -10.86 1.89 16.49
C ILE A 400 -10.18 2.97 17.29
N ILE A 401 -9.20 2.58 18.10
CA ILE A 401 -8.29 3.50 18.78
C ILE A 401 -6.90 3.29 18.18
N GLY A 402 -6.36 4.33 17.55
CA GLY A 402 -4.97 4.37 17.09
C GLY A 402 -4.10 5.14 18.08
N ILE A 403 -3.03 4.53 18.60
CA ILE A 403 -2.06 5.22 19.46
C ILE A 403 -0.70 5.29 18.79
N ASP A 404 -0.03 6.46 18.89
CA ASP A 404 1.31 6.65 18.40
C ASP A 404 2.11 7.67 19.23
N LEU A 405 3.44 7.57 19.17
CA LEU A 405 4.37 8.48 19.84
C LEU A 405 4.48 9.85 19.13
N SER A 406 4.21 9.91 17.82
CA SER A 406 4.45 11.07 16.96
C SER A 406 3.18 11.86 16.69
N LEU A 407 3.13 13.11 17.12
CA LEU A 407 2.05 14.04 16.80
C LEU A 407 2.02 14.39 15.31
N SER A 408 3.19 14.45 14.66
CA SER A 408 3.30 14.68 13.23
C SER A 408 2.64 13.51 12.44
N SER A 409 2.90 12.27 12.84
CA SER A 409 2.24 11.09 12.25
C SER A 409 0.74 11.09 12.49
N LEU A 410 0.31 11.38 13.73
CA LEU A 410 -1.10 11.40 14.11
C LEU A 410 -1.88 12.55 13.43
N SER A 411 -1.28 13.71 13.23
CA SER A 411 -1.93 14.82 12.52
C SER A 411 -2.18 14.48 11.05
N PHE A 412 -1.22 13.83 10.39
CA PHE A 412 -1.40 13.25 9.07
C PHE A 412 -2.54 12.22 9.06
N ALA A 413 -2.52 11.27 10.00
CA ALA A 413 -3.56 10.24 10.13
C ALA A 413 -4.95 10.87 10.28
N LEU A 414 -5.10 11.85 11.18
CA LEU A 414 -6.37 12.53 11.44
C LEU A 414 -6.87 13.32 10.22
N ARG A 415 -5.97 14.01 9.50
CA ARG A 415 -6.32 14.67 8.23
C ARG A 415 -6.88 13.67 7.23
N ARG A 416 -6.15 12.57 6.97
CA ARG A 416 -6.57 11.55 5.99
C ARG A 416 -7.88 10.88 6.37
N THR A 417 -8.09 10.59 7.65
CA THR A 417 -9.34 10.04 8.17
C THR A 417 -10.53 10.96 7.89
N LYS A 418 -10.36 12.27 8.14
CA LYS A 418 -11.39 13.28 7.84
C LYS A 418 -11.65 13.43 6.33
N GLU A 419 -10.60 13.46 5.50
CA GLU A 419 -10.73 13.56 4.03
C GLU A 419 -11.47 12.36 3.42
N LEU A 420 -11.31 11.16 4.02
CA LEU A 420 -11.97 9.94 3.58
C LEU A 420 -13.37 9.74 4.20
N GLY A 421 -13.81 10.67 5.07
CA GLY A 421 -15.13 10.62 5.68
C GLY A 421 -15.33 9.47 6.69
N ILE A 422 -14.26 9.03 7.36
CA ILE A 422 -14.28 7.95 8.35
C ILE A 422 -14.48 8.56 9.74
N ASP A 423 -15.41 8.05 10.50
CA ASP A 423 -15.84 8.60 11.80
C ASP A 423 -15.68 7.65 12.99
N ASN A 424 -15.30 6.40 12.75
CA ASN A 424 -15.16 5.36 13.78
C ASN A 424 -13.71 5.16 14.26
N ILE A 425 -12.80 6.12 14.01
CA ILE A 425 -11.40 6.08 14.45
C ILE A 425 -11.12 7.25 15.40
N GLU A 426 -10.57 6.94 16.56
CA GLU A 426 -10.03 7.88 17.55
C GLU A 426 -8.49 7.77 17.56
N TYR A 427 -7.77 8.89 17.49
CA TYR A 427 -6.31 8.92 17.58
C TYR A 427 -5.85 9.50 18.91
N LEU A 428 -4.88 8.80 19.55
CA LEU A 428 -4.31 9.17 20.83
C LEU A 428 -2.78 9.32 20.73
N HIS A 429 -2.26 10.43 21.25
CA HIS A 429 -0.82 10.60 21.41
C HIS A 429 -0.36 9.97 22.72
N GLY A 430 0.53 9.00 22.66
CA GLY A 430 1.03 8.32 23.85
C GLY A 430 1.94 7.14 23.57
N ASP A 431 2.53 6.62 24.65
CA ASP A 431 3.36 5.44 24.62
C ASP A 431 2.51 4.19 24.92
N ILE A 432 2.78 3.10 24.18
CA ILE A 432 2.20 1.78 24.45
C ILE A 432 2.40 1.37 25.92
N LEU A 433 3.52 1.77 26.53
CA LEU A 433 3.81 1.49 27.94
C LEU A 433 2.76 2.06 28.89
N ASN A 434 1.98 3.04 28.48
CA ASN A 434 0.96 3.71 29.28
C ASN A 434 -0.47 3.40 28.84
N ILE A 435 -0.68 2.48 27.88
CA ILE A 435 -2.00 2.21 27.30
C ILE A 435 -3.01 1.71 28.34
N GLY A 436 -2.57 1.05 29.41
CA GLY A 436 -3.40 0.63 30.53
C GLY A 436 -4.15 1.78 31.21
N ASN A 437 -3.65 3.02 31.12
CA ASN A 437 -4.32 4.20 31.67
C ASN A 437 -5.66 4.52 30.98
N LEU A 438 -5.94 3.94 29.80
CA LEU A 438 -7.24 4.07 29.15
C LEU A 438 -8.36 3.38 29.92
N GLY A 439 -8.05 2.35 30.74
CA GLY A 439 -9.07 1.54 31.42
C GLY A 439 -10.05 0.85 30.46
N LYS A 440 -9.65 0.62 29.21
CA LYS A 440 -10.45 -0.03 28.18
C LYS A 440 -9.88 -1.41 27.85
N GLU A 441 -10.76 -2.36 27.55
CA GLU A 441 -10.39 -3.67 27.01
C GLU A 441 -10.79 -3.77 25.54
N PHE A 442 -9.97 -4.51 24.77
CA PHE A 442 -10.09 -4.63 23.33
C PHE A 442 -10.41 -6.06 22.91
N ASP A 443 -11.20 -6.20 21.87
CA ASP A 443 -11.49 -7.47 21.22
C ASP A 443 -10.30 -7.91 20.35
N VAL A 444 -9.66 -6.93 19.68
CA VAL A 444 -8.46 -7.14 18.85
C VAL A 444 -7.44 -6.04 19.15
N VAL A 445 -6.17 -6.43 19.22
CA VAL A 445 -5.02 -5.52 19.27
C VAL A 445 -4.13 -5.82 18.07
N GLU A 446 -3.81 -4.80 17.26
CA GLU A 446 -2.88 -4.95 16.15
C GLU A 446 -1.61 -4.12 16.43
N ALA A 447 -0.43 -4.77 16.42
CA ALA A 447 0.88 -4.18 16.67
C ALA A 447 1.86 -4.59 15.56
N MET A 448 1.73 -3.92 14.41
CA MET A 448 2.48 -4.24 13.21
C MET A 448 3.69 -3.32 13.07
N GLY A 449 4.90 -3.89 13.12
CA GLY A 449 6.12 -3.10 12.95
C GLY A 449 6.47 -2.20 14.15
N VAL A 450 6.12 -2.57 15.39
CA VAL A 450 6.21 -1.66 16.55
C VAL A 450 6.99 -2.26 17.71
N LEU A 451 6.65 -3.48 18.14
CA LEU A 451 7.20 -4.07 19.38
C LEU A 451 8.73 -4.24 19.32
N HIS A 452 9.27 -4.48 18.14
CA HIS A 452 10.72 -4.65 17.95
C HIS A 452 11.51 -3.33 18.04
N HIS A 453 10.82 -2.18 18.10
CA HIS A 453 11.44 -0.88 18.35
C HIS A 453 11.40 -0.44 19.81
N MET A 454 10.78 -1.21 20.68
CA MET A 454 10.79 -0.94 22.12
C MET A 454 12.09 -1.36 22.78
N LYS A 455 12.52 -0.67 23.84
CA LYS A 455 13.69 -1.07 24.62
C LYS A 455 13.60 -2.51 25.14
N VAL A 456 12.43 -2.91 25.61
CA VAL A 456 12.11 -4.25 26.10
C VAL A 456 10.82 -4.73 25.42
N PRO A 457 10.89 -5.35 24.24
CA PRO A 457 9.73 -5.80 23.46
C PRO A 457 8.71 -6.60 24.28
N LYS A 458 9.18 -7.53 25.12
CA LYS A 458 8.35 -8.36 25.99
C LYS A 458 7.46 -7.54 26.92
N MET A 459 7.93 -6.38 27.41
CA MET A 459 7.14 -5.53 28.29
C MET A 459 5.95 -4.90 27.53
N GLY A 460 6.20 -4.37 26.34
CA GLY A 460 5.13 -3.86 25.47
C GLY A 460 4.11 -4.94 25.13
N TRP A 461 4.60 -6.12 24.80
CA TRP A 461 3.74 -7.25 24.46
C TRP A 461 2.83 -7.67 25.62
N ARG A 462 3.38 -7.73 26.84
CA ARG A 462 2.60 -8.00 28.06
C ARG A 462 1.51 -6.96 28.27
N ILE A 463 1.86 -5.67 28.18
CA ILE A 463 0.91 -4.58 28.37
C ILE A 463 -0.23 -4.67 27.36
N LEU A 464 0.08 -4.90 26.07
CA LEU A 464 -0.93 -5.05 25.03
C LEU A 464 -1.81 -6.29 25.25
N LYS A 465 -1.23 -7.41 25.70
CA LYS A 465 -2.00 -8.60 26.09
C LYS A 465 -2.95 -8.30 27.25
N ASP A 466 -2.49 -7.53 28.24
CA ASP A 466 -3.31 -7.21 29.43
C ASP A 466 -4.51 -6.32 29.05
N CYS A 467 -4.41 -5.55 27.97
CA CYS A 467 -5.53 -4.78 27.41
C CYS A 467 -6.52 -5.63 26.58
N LEU A 468 -6.19 -6.90 26.27
CA LEU A 468 -7.13 -7.78 25.58
C LEU A 468 -8.17 -8.35 26.52
N LYS A 469 -9.42 -8.44 26.07
CA LYS A 469 -10.45 -9.24 26.70
C LYS A 469 -10.02 -10.71 26.79
N PRO A 470 -10.55 -11.51 27.74
CA PRO A 470 -10.34 -12.97 27.72
C PRO A 470 -10.74 -13.57 26.37
N GLY A 471 -9.87 -14.38 25.77
CA GLY A 471 -10.08 -14.92 24.41
C GLY A 471 -9.84 -13.93 23.28
N GLY A 472 -9.54 -12.66 23.55
CA GLY A 472 -9.25 -11.64 22.54
C GLY A 472 -8.03 -11.97 21.68
N LEU A 473 -7.93 -11.35 20.50
CA LEU A 473 -6.94 -11.65 19.47
C LEU A 473 -5.88 -10.55 19.38
N MET A 474 -4.64 -10.93 19.10
CA MET A 474 -3.59 -9.97 18.80
C MET A 474 -2.92 -10.31 17.46
N ARG A 475 -2.79 -9.31 16.60
CA ARG A 475 -2.04 -9.35 15.35
C ARG A 475 -0.68 -8.70 15.53
N ILE A 476 0.39 -9.38 15.17
CA ILE A 476 1.75 -8.95 15.48
C ILE A 476 2.62 -9.00 14.23
N GLY A 477 3.39 -7.92 14.04
CA GLY A 477 4.45 -7.84 13.02
C GLY A 477 5.82 -7.70 13.67
N LEU A 478 6.75 -8.64 13.40
CA LEU A 478 8.12 -8.63 13.92
C LEU A 478 9.13 -8.90 12.81
N TYR A 479 10.32 -8.34 12.93
CA TYR A 479 11.40 -8.61 11.99
C TYR A 479 12.09 -9.96 12.25
N SER A 480 12.24 -10.77 11.18
CA SER A 480 12.99 -12.03 11.21
C SER A 480 14.50 -11.77 11.28
N THR A 481 15.18 -12.41 12.22
CA THR A 481 16.65 -12.41 12.28
C THR A 481 17.26 -13.03 11.02
N MET A 482 16.66 -14.08 10.50
CA MET A 482 17.16 -14.79 9.33
C MET A 482 17.02 -13.96 8.05
N ALA A 483 15.85 -13.44 7.81
CA ALA A 483 15.55 -12.65 6.61
C ALA A 483 16.27 -11.28 6.58
N ARG A 484 16.75 -10.78 7.73
CA ARG A 484 17.48 -9.49 7.84
C ARG A 484 19.01 -9.62 7.85
N GLN A 485 19.56 -10.80 7.60
CA GLN A 485 21.03 -11.00 7.58
C GLN A 485 21.74 -10.09 6.55
N ASP A 486 21.14 -9.89 5.39
CA ASP A 486 21.71 -8.99 4.38
C ASP A 486 21.77 -7.54 4.86
N LEU A 487 20.76 -7.06 5.59
CA LEU A 487 20.75 -5.70 6.15
C LEU A 487 21.81 -5.52 7.25
N LEU A 488 22.05 -6.53 8.08
CA LEU A 488 23.11 -6.50 9.09
C LEU A 488 24.48 -6.35 8.42
N LYS A 489 24.76 -7.11 7.36
CA LYS A 489 26.00 -6.99 6.59
C LYS A 489 26.16 -5.61 5.95
N ILE A 490 25.08 -5.07 5.39
CA ILE A 490 25.09 -3.70 4.83
C ILE A 490 25.42 -2.68 5.93
N LYS A 491 24.81 -2.80 7.12
CA LYS A 491 25.09 -1.92 8.27
C LYS A 491 26.56 -2.01 8.71
N GLU A 492 27.12 -3.22 8.78
CA GLU A 492 28.54 -3.44 9.11
C GLU A 492 29.49 -2.77 8.09
N GLU A 493 29.23 -2.94 6.79
CA GLU A 493 30.05 -2.37 5.72
C GLU A 493 29.91 -0.84 5.59
N LEU A 494 28.77 -0.28 5.95
CA LEU A 494 28.59 1.17 5.97
C LEU A 494 29.39 1.84 7.11
N GLY A 495 29.79 1.08 8.12
CA GLY A 495 30.60 1.54 9.23
C GLY A 495 29.79 2.30 10.29
N ASP A 496 30.35 3.39 10.80
CA ASP A 496 29.74 4.15 11.89
C ASP A 496 28.41 4.81 11.48
N LEU A 497 27.30 4.20 11.91
CA LEU A 497 25.95 4.72 11.77
C LEU A 497 25.53 5.57 12.98
N SER A 498 26.50 6.17 13.70
CA SER A 498 26.26 6.94 14.91
C SER A 498 25.28 8.11 14.67
N LEU A 499 24.45 8.31 15.67
CA LEU A 499 23.49 9.41 15.72
C LEU A 499 24.22 10.76 16.00
N PRO A 500 23.68 11.89 15.53
CA PRO A 500 22.41 12.04 14.79
C PRO A 500 22.52 11.75 13.28
N ILE A 501 21.56 11.01 12.74
CA ILE A 501 21.44 10.77 11.30
C ILE A 501 20.71 11.96 10.67
N THR A 502 21.43 12.72 9.85
CA THR A 502 20.85 13.82 9.07
C THR A 502 20.38 13.33 7.69
N HIS A 503 19.48 14.08 7.06
CA HIS A 503 19.05 13.80 5.68
C HIS A 503 20.25 13.67 4.72
N GLN A 504 21.25 14.56 4.83
CA GLN A 504 22.46 14.48 4.00
C GLN A 504 23.21 13.16 4.21
N LYS A 505 23.40 12.71 5.46
CA LYS A 505 24.02 11.41 5.74
C LYS A 505 23.25 10.24 5.11
N ILE A 506 21.91 10.27 5.17
CA ILE A 506 21.08 9.24 4.51
C ILE A 506 21.36 9.21 3.01
N CYS A 507 21.37 10.37 2.35
CA CYS A 507 21.69 10.49 0.92
C CYS A 507 23.11 9.98 0.60
N ASP A 508 24.11 10.29 1.44
CA ASP A 508 25.51 9.87 1.26
C ASP A 508 25.66 8.34 1.40
N TYR A 509 25.04 7.74 2.40
CA TYR A 509 25.03 6.28 2.57
C TYR A 509 24.30 5.60 1.42
N ARG A 510 23.18 6.15 1.01
CA ARG A 510 22.45 5.66 -0.14
C ARG A 510 23.28 5.69 -1.43
N LYS A 511 24.05 6.78 -1.63
CA LYS A 511 24.99 6.86 -2.76
C LYS A 511 26.07 5.78 -2.68
N LYS A 512 26.63 5.51 -1.48
CA LYS A 512 27.59 4.40 -1.28
C LYS A 512 26.99 3.05 -1.69
N ILE A 513 25.74 2.77 -1.31
CA ILE A 513 25.05 1.51 -1.64
C ILE A 513 24.83 1.42 -3.17
N THR A 514 24.31 2.46 -3.81
CA THR A 514 24.00 2.45 -5.25
C THR A 514 25.24 2.39 -6.14
N THR A 515 26.38 2.91 -5.68
CA THR A 515 27.65 2.94 -6.44
C THR A 515 28.60 1.79 -6.06
N SER A 516 28.27 1.01 -5.05
CA SER A 516 29.10 -0.14 -4.64
C SER A 516 29.23 -1.15 -5.76
N LYS A 517 30.42 -1.76 -5.86
CA LYS A 517 30.68 -2.90 -6.76
C LYS A 517 30.41 -4.25 -6.06
N ASP A 518 30.20 -4.24 -4.74
CA ASP A 518 29.87 -5.45 -4.00
C ASP A 518 28.37 -5.80 -4.19
N PRO A 519 28.06 -6.97 -4.74
CA PRO A 519 26.67 -7.41 -4.93
C PRO A 519 25.89 -7.52 -3.61
N ASN A 520 26.56 -7.81 -2.48
CA ASN A 520 25.91 -7.92 -1.18
C ASN A 520 25.41 -6.55 -0.70
N ILE A 521 26.21 -5.50 -0.88
CA ILE A 521 25.82 -4.13 -0.55
C ILE A 521 24.70 -3.65 -1.49
N GLN A 522 24.82 -3.94 -2.80
CA GLN A 522 23.79 -3.60 -3.78
C GLN A 522 22.44 -4.27 -3.51
N ARG A 523 22.39 -5.38 -2.75
CA ARG A 523 21.12 -5.99 -2.33
C ARG A 523 20.20 -5.02 -1.56
N GLY A 524 20.76 -4.01 -0.89
CA GLY A 524 19.99 -2.94 -0.26
C GLY A 524 18.99 -2.26 -1.21
N THR A 525 19.31 -2.19 -2.50
CA THR A 525 18.42 -1.59 -3.53
C THR A 525 17.21 -2.45 -3.88
N ARG A 526 17.12 -3.69 -3.40
CA ARG A 526 15.97 -4.58 -3.61
C ARG A 526 14.81 -4.31 -2.66
N TYR A 527 15.10 -3.64 -1.53
CA TYR A 527 14.06 -3.26 -0.58
C TYR A 527 13.27 -2.05 -1.09
N SER A 528 11.95 -2.12 -1.02
CA SER A 528 11.08 -0.96 -1.37
C SER A 528 11.43 0.27 -0.54
N ASP A 529 11.77 0.05 0.71
CA ASP A 529 12.09 1.06 1.71
C ASP A 529 13.37 1.87 1.38
N PHE A 530 14.17 1.37 0.45
CA PHE A 530 15.36 2.06 -0.05
C PHE A 530 15.03 3.35 -0.82
N TYR A 531 13.79 3.55 -1.27
CA TYR A 531 13.41 4.55 -2.26
C TYR A 531 12.70 5.80 -1.70
N ALA A 532 12.56 5.92 -0.37
CA ALA A 532 12.09 7.12 0.32
C ALA A 532 12.90 7.37 1.61
N THR A 533 12.99 8.63 2.05
CA THR A 533 13.87 9.01 3.18
C THR A 533 13.42 8.40 4.50
N SER A 534 12.13 8.51 4.87
CA SER A 534 11.60 7.94 6.10
C SER A 534 11.71 6.42 6.12
N GLU A 535 11.41 5.78 4.98
CA GLU A 535 11.49 4.33 4.81
C GLU A 535 12.92 3.82 4.93
N LEU A 536 13.89 4.47 4.25
CA LEU A 536 15.31 4.11 4.34
C LEU A 536 15.88 4.38 5.74
N ARG A 537 15.42 5.47 6.39
CA ARG A 537 15.79 5.76 7.78
C ARG A 537 15.32 4.67 8.72
N ASP A 538 14.10 4.19 8.55
CA ASP A 538 13.54 3.08 9.32
C ASP A 538 14.32 1.77 9.05
N LEU A 539 14.60 1.47 7.79
CA LEU A 539 15.28 0.25 7.37
C LEU A 539 16.71 0.11 7.92
N LEU A 540 17.54 1.18 7.81
CA LEU A 540 18.98 1.14 8.08
C LEU A 540 19.42 1.92 9.32
N PHE A 541 18.69 2.98 9.71
CA PHE A 541 19.13 3.97 10.69
C PHE A 541 18.18 4.11 11.86
N HIS A 542 17.31 3.11 12.10
CA HIS A 542 16.40 3.16 13.23
C HIS A 542 17.17 3.18 14.55
N VAL A 543 16.77 4.06 15.48
CA VAL A 543 17.47 4.28 16.77
C VAL A 543 17.43 3.07 17.69
N GLN A 544 16.44 2.17 17.52
CA GLN A 544 16.28 0.96 18.30
C GLN A 544 15.59 -0.13 17.46
N GLU A 545 16.23 -1.25 17.23
CA GLU A 545 15.64 -2.38 16.49
C GLU A 545 16.07 -3.70 17.09
N HIS A 546 15.13 -4.60 17.29
CA HIS A 546 15.33 -6.00 17.62
C HIS A 546 14.87 -6.89 16.46
N THR A 547 15.54 -8.00 16.27
CA THR A 547 15.09 -9.07 15.37
C THR A 547 14.80 -10.32 16.20
N PHE A 548 13.93 -11.19 15.67
CA PHE A 548 13.47 -12.38 16.37
C PHE A 548 13.67 -13.64 15.52
N THR A 549 13.93 -14.75 16.18
CA THR A 549 13.79 -16.08 15.61
C THR A 549 12.47 -16.69 16.04
N LEU A 550 11.93 -17.65 15.29
CA LEU A 550 10.66 -18.30 15.65
C LEU A 550 10.73 -19.06 16.99
N PRO A 551 11.85 -19.70 17.39
CA PRO A 551 11.99 -20.24 18.75
C PRO A 551 11.90 -19.17 19.85
N GLN A 552 12.45 -17.95 19.65
CA GLN A 552 12.28 -16.84 20.59
C GLN A 552 10.84 -16.38 20.68
N VAL A 553 10.14 -16.27 19.55
CA VAL A 553 8.70 -15.95 19.51
C VAL A 553 7.91 -16.99 20.29
N LYS A 554 8.18 -18.29 20.07
CA LYS A 554 7.54 -19.40 20.79
C LYS A 554 7.70 -19.25 22.31
N GLY A 555 8.94 -19.04 22.79
CA GLY A 555 9.19 -18.86 24.22
C GLY A 555 8.46 -17.65 24.81
N LEU A 556 8.38 -16.53 24.08
CA LEU A 556 7.61 -15.35 24.51
C LEU A 556 6.11 -15.64 24.61
N LEU A 557 5.54 -16.38 23.66
CA LEU A 557 4.12 -16.75 23.69
C LEU A 557 3.81 -17.66 24.88
N GLU A 558 4.66 -18.64 25.16
CA GLU A 558 4.52 -19.54 26.30
C GLU A 558 4.55 -18.75 27.64
N GLU A 559 5.53 -17.84 27.80
CA GLU A 559 5.65 -17.01 29.00
C GLU A 559 4.46 -16.05 29.19
N LEU A 560 3.86 -15.58 28.10
CA LEU A 560 2.73 -14.66 28.13
C LEU A 560 1.38 -15.36 28.13
N ASN A 561 1.33 -16.69 28.12
CA ASN A 561 0.10 -17.48 27.99
C ASN A 561 -0.74 -17.03 26.76
N LEU A 562 -0.10 -16.94 25.60
CA LEU A 562 -0.71 -16.63 24.32
C LEU A 562 -0.63 -17.86 23.41
N THR A 563 -1.72 -18.17 22.73
CA THR A 563 -1.79 -19.28 21.76
C THR A 563 -1.50 -18.77 20.36
N PHE A 564 -0.56 -19.37 19.65
CA PHE A 564 -0.29 -19.08 18.23
C PHE A 564 -1.45 -19.56 17.37
N CYS A 565 -2.03 -18.66 16.55
CA CYS A 565 -3.18 -18.94 15.70
C CYS A 565 -2.80 -19.19 14.24
N GLY A 566 -1.62 -18.77 13.80
CA GLY A 566 -1.12 -18.92 12.44
C GLY A 566 -0.53 -17.64 11.85
N PHE A 567 0.20 -17.79 10.74
CA PHE A 567 0.68 -16.68 9.92
C PHE A 567 -0.39 -16.25 8.92
N GLU A 568 -0.37 -14.97 8.56
CA GLU A 568 -1.22 -14.42 7.50
C GLU A 568 -0.65 -14.68 6.11
N SER A 569 -1.55 -14.68 5.11
CA SER A 569 -1.17 -14.63 3.68
C SER A 569 -0.25 -15.77 3.23
N VAL A 570 -0.40 -16.96 3.83
CA VAL A 570 0.34 -18.16 3.43
C VAL A 570 -0.14 -18.60 2.05
N ASP A 571 0.74 -18.52 1.05
CA ASP A 571 0.43 -18.97 -0.31
C ASP A 571 0.26 -20.48 -0.39
N GLU A 572 -0.48 -20.94 -1.43
CA GLU A 572 -0.83 -22.36 -1.59
C GLU A 572 0.40 -23.26 -1.70
N SER A 573 1.45 -22.82 -2.41
CA SER A 573 2.68 -23.62 -2.57
C SER A 573 3.42 -23.80 -1.26
N THR A 574 3.45 -22.78 -0.41
CA THR A 574 4.01 -22.85 0.94
C THR A 574 3.16 -23.72 1.85
N ARG A 575 1.83 -23.59 1.76
CA ARG A 575 0.89 -24.46 2.49
C ARG A 575 1.11 -25.93 2.15
N GLU A 576 1.21 -26.25 0.87
CA GLU A 576 1.49 -27.62 0.39
C GLU A 576 2.81 -28.17 0.91
N LYS A 577 3.89 -27.36 0.90
CA LYS A 577 5.21 -27.75 1.44
C LYS A 577 5.16 -28.05 2.93
N LEU A 578 4.51 -27.21 3.73
CA LEU A 578 4.39 -27.42 5.19
C LEU A 578 3.53 -28.62 5.55
N VAL A 579 2.47 -28.88 4.77
CA VAL A 579 1.57 -30.03 5.01
C VAL A 579 2.15 -31.36 4.49
N ASN A 580 3.28 -31.33 3.72
CA ASN A 580 3.97 -32.50 3.15
C ASN A 580 3.03 -33.45 2.36
N GLY A 581 2.07 -32.91 1.59
CA GLY A 581 1.16 -33.69 0.75
C GLY A 581 0.27 -34.69 1.50
N LYS A 582 0.37 -34.82 2.82
CA LYS A 582 -0.42 -35.73 3.67
C LYS A 582 -0.82 -35.06 4.99
N SER A 583 -2.01 -34.52 5.02
CA SER A 583 -2.93 -34.48 6.18
C SER A 583 -2.46 -33.90 7.52
N ASN A 584 -1.28 -33.30 7.68
CA ASN A 584 -0.93 -32.68 8.95
C ASN A 584 -1.06 -31.15 8.92
N LEU A 585 -2.30 -30.69 8.80
CA LEU A 585 -2.66 -29.28 8.89
C LEU A 585 -2.12 -28.60 10.18
N ASN A 586 -1.76 -29.40 11.20
CA ASN A 586 -1.19 -28.88 12.44
C ASN A 586 0.14 -28.14 12.23
N ASN A 587 0.90 -28.49 11.19
CA ASN A 587 2.18 -27.84 10.88
C ASN A 587 2.01 -26.35 10.58
N LEU A 588 0.89 -25.93 10.02
CA LEU A 588 0.56 -24.52 9.76
C LEU A 588 0.42 -23.71 11.07
N TYR A 589 0.15 -24.38 12.17
CA TYR A 589 -0.06 -23.79 13.50
C TYR A 589 1.03 -24.19 14.49
N SER A 590 2.20 -24.62 13.99
CA SER A 590 3.38 -24.99 14.76
C SER A 590 4.55 -24.08 14.42
N LEU A 591 5.01 -23.29 15.38
CA LEU A 591 6.19 -22.43 15.19
C LEU A 591 7.47 -23.24 14.94
N ASP A 592 7.56 -24.48 15.43
CA ASP A 592 8.69 -25.37 15.16
C ASP A 592 8.72 -25.78 13.68
N SER A 593 7.58 -26.17 13.10
CA SER A 593 7.46 -26.50 11.67
C SER A 593 7.77 -25.30 10.77
N TRP A 594 7.35 -24.12 11.18
CA TRP A 594 7.69 -22.89 10.48
C TRP A 594 9.17 -22.54 10.59
N HIS A 595 9.80 -22.83 11.73
CA HIS A 595 11.24 -22.62 11.89
C HIS A 595 12.06 -23.53 10.96
N GLU A 596 11.70 -24.82 10.86
CA GLU A 596 12.32 -25.74 9.90
C GLU A 596 12.13 -25.27 8.45
N PHE A 597 10.95 -24.76 8.12
CA PHE A 597 10.67 -24.19 6.81
C PHE A 597 11.51 -22.94 6.53
N GLU A 598 11.62 -22.00 7.49
CA GLU A 598 12.41 -20.78 7.37
C GLU A 598 13.91 -21.10 7.21
N MET A 599 14.45 -22.11 7.92
CA MET A 599 15.84 -22.56 7.74
C MET A 599 16.14 -22.97 6.30
N SER A 600 15.16 -23.53 5.61
CA SER A 600 15.29 -23.96 4.21
C SER A 600 14.89 -22.84 3.21
N ASN A 601 14.24 -21.78 3.66
CA ASN A 601 13.73 -20.66 2.86
C ASN A 601 14.00 -19.33 3.58
N PRO A 602 15.27 -18.90 3.75
CA PRO A 602 15.63 -17.77 4.62
C PRO A 602 15.02 -16.43 4.22
N ASP A 603 14.68 -16.26 2.96
CA ASP A 603 14.09 -15.02 2.41
C ASP A 603 12.55 -14.99 2.49
N TYR A 604 11.90 -16.03 3.04
CA TYR A 604 10.44 -16.10 3.05
C TYR A 604 9.80 -14.96 3.85
N PHE A 605 10.37 -14.62 4.99
CA PHE A 605 9.90 -13.55 5.87
C PHE A 605 10.66 -12.23 5.70
N THR A 606 11.09 -11.90 4.48
CA THR A 606 11.88 -10.67 4.18
C THR A 606 11.18 -9.39 4.63
N GLY A 607 9.86 -9.31 4.55
CA GLY A 607 9.09 -8.18 5.10
C GLY A 607 9.07 -8.21 6.62
N MET A 608 8.33 -9.13 7.18
CA MET A 608 8.24 -9.42 8.62
C MET A 608 7.46 -10.71 8.89
N TYR A 609 7.60 -11.26 10.08
CA TYR A 609 6.63 -12.20 10.62
C TYR A 609 5.31 -11.49 10.85
N SER A 610 4.27 -11.84 10.11
CA SER A 610 2.91 -11.34 10.32
C SER A 610 2.03 -12.49 10.79
N PHE A 611 1.69 -12.50 12.07
CA PHE A 611 1.00 -13.62 12.68
C PHE A 611 -0.04 -13.17 13.73
N TRP A 612 -0.92 -14.12 14.07
CA TRP A 612 -1.96 -13.91 15.06
C TRP A 612 -1.76 -14.81 16.27
N VAL A 613 -2.13 -14.28 17.41
CA VAL A 613 -2.18 -14.99 18.68
C VAL A 613 -3.50 -14.72 19.40
N GLN A 614 -3.89 -15.63 20.30
CA GLN A 614 -5.10 -15.50 21.10
C GLN A 614 -4.75 -15.56 22.59
N LYS A 615 -5.32 -14.64 23.37
CA LYS A 615 -5.25 -14.67 24.82
C LYS A 615 -6.07 -15.85 25.35
N THR A 616 -5.48 -16.68 26.19
CA THR A 616 -6.20 -17.78 26.85
C THR A 616 -7.37 -17.26 27.67
N LEU A 617 -8.45 -18.06 27.76
CA LEU A 617 -9.66 -17.70 28.51
C LEU A 617 -9.39 -17.63 30.02
#